data_84b5e4372727b8dfcb7348e660a6a808
#
_entry.id   84b5e4372727b8dfcb7348e660a6a808
#
_cell.length_a   1.000
_cell.length_b   1.000
_cell.length_c   1.000
_cell.angle_alpha   90.00
_cell.angle_beta   90.00
_cell.angle_gamma   90.00
#
_symmetry.space_group_name_H-M   'P 1'
#
loop_
_entity.id
_entity.type
_entity.pdbx_description
1 polymer ?
#
loop_
_entity_poly.entity_id
_entity_poly.type
_entity_poly.pdbx_seq_one_letter_code
_entity_poly.pdbx_strand_id
1 'polypeptide(L)'
;MIIGYARVSTKGQLKDGYSLEVQQQEILGRYENARVELEQFTGTTTERPVFTKLISELTQGDTLVVSKLDRLARNTVEGIQIVQELFDKGVAVHVLNVGLLENTTMGKFFLTTLLAVAEMERNTIIERTQTGKAIAKTKAGFKEGRPKEYTETQINMALDLLKENSYTQVAKMTRISKATLTREQRKRKMEFEKKTIRKEP
;
A
#
# COMPACT_ATOMS: atom_id res chain seq x y z
N MET A 1 25.82 6.47 -16.61
CA MET A 1 24.70 7.45 -16.53
C MET A 1 24.16 7.47 -15.11
N ILE A 2 23.52 8.59 -14.66
CA ILE A 2 22.88 8.66 -13.34
C ILE A 2 21.37 8.75 -13.56
N ILE A 3 20.64 7.80 -12.98
CA ILE A 3 19.19 7.71 -13.14
C ILE A 3 18.55 7.69 -11.75
N GLY A 4 17.69 8.67 -11.50
CA GLY A 4 16.87 8.77 -10.31
C GLY A 4 15.56 8.01 -10.45
N TYR A 5 15.06 7.44 -9.35
CA TYR A 5 13.73 6.85 -9.31
C TYR A 5 12.98 7.34 -8.07
N ALA A 6 11.78 7.87 -8.31
CA ALA A 6 10.89 8.34 -7.28
C ALA A 6 9.52 7.68 -7.41
N ARG A 7 8.90 7.29 -6.27
CA ARG A 7 7.58 6.66 -6.27
C ARG A 7 6.70 7.11 -5.12
N VAL A 8 5.39 7.16 -5.39
CA VAL A 8 4.37 7.36 -4.37
C VAL A 8 3.18 6.42 -4.60
N SER A 9 2.45 6.11 -3.53
CA SER A 9 1.11 5.54 -3.63
C SER A 9 0.08 6.67 -3.58
N THR A 10 -1.05 6.53 -4.28
CA THR A 10 -2.17 7.49 -4.22
C THR A 10 -2.67 7.76 -2.80
N LYS A 11 -2.49 6.83 -1.87
CA LYS A 11 -2.82 7.02 -0.44
C LYS A 11 -1.68 7.67 0.36
N GLY A 12 -0.43 7.57 -0.11
CA GLY A 12 0.75 8.12 0.56
C GLY A 12 0.90 9.62 0.35
N GLN A 13 0.51 10.14 -0.81
CA GLN A 13 0.55 11.58 -1.09
C GLN A 13 -0.24 12.43 -0.07
N LEU A 14 -1.31 11.88 0.49
CA LEU A 14 -2.20 12.60 1.43
C LEU A 14 -1.73 12.54 2.89
N LYS A 15 -0.80 11.65 3.25
CA LYS A 15 -0.44 11.42 4.66
C LYS A 15 0.96 11.87 5.06
N ASP A 16 1.95 11.77 4.19
CA ASP A 16 3.36 11.86 4.60
C ASP A 16 4.08 13.11 4.08
N GLY A 17 3.44 13.96 3.26
CA GLY A 17 4.06 15.17 2.69
C GLY A 17 5.29 14.91 1.80
N TYR A 18 5.64 13.63 1.54
CA TYR A 18 6.81 13.23 0.78
C TYR A 18 6.43 12.89 -0.66
N SER A 19 6.11 13.94 -1.41
CA SER A 19 5.60 13.85 -2.79
C SER A 19 6.69 13.40 -3.80
N LEU A 20 6.27 13.15 -5.04
CA LEU A 20 7.21 12.88 -6.14
C LEU A 20 8.15 14.06 -6.38
N GLU A 21 7.61 15.28 -6.30
CA GLU A 21 8.35 16.52 -6.50
C GLU A 21 9.47 16.69 -5.46
N VAL A 22 9.20 16.41 -4.19
CA VAL A 22 10.21 16.47 -3.12
C VAL A 22 11.31 15.44 -3.38
N GLN A 23 10.96 14.19 -3.71
CA GLN A 23 11.93 13.15 -4.03
C GLN A 23 12.77 13.51 -5.25
N GLN A 24 12.16 14.06 -6.30
CA GLN A 24 12.85 14.53 -7.51
C GLN A 24 13.81 15.66 -7.19
N GLN A 25 13.40 16.65 -6.39
CA GLN A 25 14.26 17.76 -5.98
C GLN A 25 15.46 17.27 -5.15
N GLU A 26 15.29 16.32 -4.24
CA GLU A 26 16.40 15.74 -3.48
C GLU A 26 17.40 15.03 -4.40
N ILE A 27 16.93 14.28 -5.39
CA ILE A 27 17.80 13.60 -6.36
C ILE A 27 18.54 14.61 -7.22
N LEU A 28 17.85 15.59 -7.79
CA LEU A 28 18.45 16.62 -8.64
C LEU A 28 19.37 17.56 -7.85
N GLY A 29 19.07 17.83 -6.60
CA GLY A 29 19.95 18.59 -5.71
C GLY A 29 21.30 17.90 -5.45
N ARG A 30 21.37 16.58 -5.55
CA ARG A 30 22.62 15.81 -5.45
C ARG A 30 23.27 15.54 -6.81
N TYR A 31 22.44 15.37 -7.85
CA TYR A 31 22.85 15.03 -9.22
C TYR A 31 22.05 15.85 -10.22
N GLU A 32 22.53 17.05 -10.52
CA GLU A 32 21.85 18.06 -11.36
C GLU A 32 21.43 17.52 -12.73
N ASN A 33 22.26 16.64 -13.32
CA ASN A 33 22.03 16.06 -14.64
C ASN A 33 21.41 14.65 -14.61
N ALA A 34 20.83 14.22 -13.48
CA ALA A 34 20.18 12.91 -13.39
C ALA A 34 18.87 12.89 -14.18
N ARG A 35 18.64 11.82 -14.96
CA ARG A 35 17.32 11.50 -15.49
C ARG A 35 16.47 10.92 -14.37
N VAL A 36 15.37 11.56 -14.01
CA VAL A 36 14.52 11.08 -12.91
C VAL A 36 13.22 10.46 -13.46
N GLU A 37 13.04 9.19 -13.19
CA GLU A 37 11.81 8.44 -13.51
C GLU A 37 10.84 8.48 -12.34
N LEU A 38 9.58 8.84 -12.63
CA LEU A 38 8.53 9.03 -11.64
C LEU A 38 7.49 7.92 -11.77
N GLU A 39 7.12 7.28 -10.67
CA GLU A 39 6.09 6.23 -10.66
C GLU A 39 5.02 6.51 -9.61
N GLN A 40 3.78 6.59 -10.09
CA GLN A 40 2.61 6.66 -9.22
C GLN A 40 1.78 5.39 -9.38
N PHE A 41 1.47 4.71 -8.29
CA PHE A 41 0.65 3.50 -8.35
C PHE A 41 -0.58 3.60 -7.46
N THR A 42 -1.67 3.01 -7.92
CA THR A 42 -2.89 2.82 -7.12
C THR A 42 -2.68 1.63 -6.18
N GLY A 43 -3.03 1.77 -4.91
CA GLY A 43 -2.72 0.77 -3.86
C GLY A 43 -3.28 -0.65 -4.05
N THR A 44 -3.86 -0.95 -5.22
CA THR A 44 -4.36 -2.26 -5.62
C THR A 44 -3.44 -3.01 -6.58
N THR A 45 -2.55 -2.32 -7.29
CA THR A 45 -1.60 -2.93 -8.22
C THR A 45 -0.23 -3.09 -7.59
N THR A 46 0.34 -4.28 -7.70
CA THR A 46 1.71 -4.58 -7.27
C THR A 46 2.73 -4.33 -8.37
N GLU A 47 2.26 -4.04 -9.59
CA GLU A 47 3.11 -3.85 -10.76
C GLU A 47 3.81 -2.49 -10.71
N ARG A 48 5.07 -2.48 -11.12
CA ARG A 48 5.95 -1.31 -11.18
C ARG A 48 6.53 -1.19 -12.62
N PRO A 49 5.71 -0.85 -13.61
CA PRO A 49 6.13 -0.87 -15.01
C PRO A 49 7.28 0.09 -15.30
N VAL A 50 7.28 1.30 -14.68
CA VAL A 50 8.36 2.27 -14.84
C VAL A 50 9.65 1.73 -14.24
N PHE A 51 9.60 1.20 -13.02
CA PHE A 51 10.76 0.59 -12.36
C PHE A 51 11.30 -0.62 -13.12
N THR A 52 10.44 -1.52 -13.57
CA THR A 52 10.85 -2.72 -14.31
C THR A 52 11.57 -2.33 -15.60
N LYS A 53 11.03 -1.36 -16.35
CA LYS A 53 11.66 -0.81 -17.54
C LYS A 53 13.01 -0.18 -17.20
N LEU A 54 13.05 0.65 -16.16
CA LEU A 54 14.28 1.29 -15.70
C LEU A 54 15.38 0.28 -15.38
N ILE A 55 15.08 -0.77 -14.59
CA ILE A 55 16.05 -1.82 -14.26
C ILE A 55 16.57 -2.52 -15.53
N SER A 56 15.74 -2.71 -16.54
CA SER A 56 16.15 -3.32 -17.81
C SER A 56 17.07 -2.43 -18.67
N GLU A 57 16.97 -1.12 -18.54
CA GLU A 57 17.77 -0.12 -19.26
C GLU A 57 19.16 0.10 -18.62
N LEU A 58 19.30 -0.15 -17.33
CA LEU A 58 20.56 0.06 -16.59
C LEU A 58 21.65 -0.90 -17.05
N THR A 59 22.86 -0.34 -17.26
CA THR A 59 24.05 -1.06 -17.73
C THR A 59 25.25 -0.81 -16.80
N GLN A 60 26.32 -1.56 -17.02
CA GLN A 60 27.57 -1.41 -16.24
C GLN A 60 28.07 0.04 -16.22
N GLY A 61 28.42 0.52 -15.04
CA GLY A 61 28.90 1.90 -14.80
C GLY A 61 27.79 2.91 -14.58
N ASP A 62 26.52 2.51 -14.68
CA ASP A 62 25.40 3.38 -14.31
C ASP A 62 25.20 3.42 -12.78
N THR A 63 24.50 4.46 -12.32
CA THR A 63 24.13 4.61 -10.91
C THR A 63 22.63 4.85 -10.80
N LEU A 64 21.93 3.97 -10.08
CA LEU A 64 20.55 4.17 -9.68
C LEU A 64 20.50 4.99 -8.39
N VAL A 65 19.73 6.08 -8.39
CA VAL A 65 19.57 6.97 -7.23
C VAL A 65 18.14 6.92 -6.73
N VAL A 66 17.97 6.69 -5.43
CA VAL A 66 16.69 6.79 -4.74
C VAL A 66 16.82 7.65 -3.48
N SER A 67 15.78 8.36 -3.13
CA SER A 67 15.79 9.21 -1.93
C SER A 67 15.88 8.41 -0.63
N LYS A 68 15.17 7.28 -0.56
CA LYS A 68 15.13 6.37 0.59
C LYS A 68 15.04 4.92 0.14
N LEU A 69 15.49 4.00 1.01
CA LEU A 69 15.52 2.57 0.72
C LEU A 69 14.14 1.97 0.44
N ASP A 70 13.10 2.46 1.11
CA ASP A 70 11.71 2.04 0.91
C ASP A 70 11.13 2.47 -0.45
N ARG A 71 11.83 3.33 -1.19
CA ARG A 71 11.49 3.66 -2.59
C ARG A 71 11.97 2.56 -3.53
N LEU A 72 13.08 1.93 -3.20
CA LEU A 72 13.66 0.84 -4.00
C LEU A 72 12.82 -0.43 -3.91
N ALA A 73 12.46 -0.86 -2.71
CA ALA A 73 11.77 -2.14 -2.45
C ALA A 73 10.59 -1.98 -1.50
N ARG A 74 9.74 -3.02 -1.42
CA ARG A 74 8.59 -3.08 -0.50
C ARG A 74 8.89 -3.84 0.78
N ASN A 75 9.86 -4.71 0.71
CA ASN A 75 10.33 -5.54 1.82
C ASN A 75 11.81 -5.88 1.63
N THR A 76 12.42 -6.42 2.68
CA THR A 76 13.83 -6.75 2.73
C THR A 76 14.26 -7.72 1.64
N VAL A 77 13.49 -8.78 1.41
CA VAL A 77 13.84 -9.83 0.43
C VAL A 77 13.87 -9.26 -0.99
N GLU A 78 12.82 -8.52 -1.38
CA GLU A 78 12.75 -7.84 -2.68
C GLU A 78 13.93 -6.86 -2.85
N GLY A 79 14.26 -6.09 -1.79
CA GLY A 79 15.35 -5.13 -1.82
C GLY A 79 16.72 -5.77 -2.05
N ILE A 80 17.01 -6.88 -1.35
CA ILE A 80 18.24 -7.63 -1.54
C ILE A 80 18.34 -8.16 -2.98
N GLN A 81 17.26 -8.74 -3.50
CA GLN A 81 17.22 -9.27 -4.86
C GLN A 81 17.47 -8.18 -5.92
N ILE A 82 16.79 -7.05 -5.81
CA ILE A 82 16.95 -5.92 -6.74
C ILE A 82 18.39 -5.40 -6.71
N VAL A 83 18.96 -5.15 -5.53
CA VAL A 83 20.33 -4.62 -5.44
C VAL A 83 21.36 -5.65 -5.88
N GLN A 84 21.13 -6.94 -5.60
CA GLN A 84 22.01 -7.98 -6.10
C GLN A 84 22.00 -8.04 -7.63
N GLU A 85 20.81 -7.96 -8.25
CA GLU A 85 20.68 -7.89 -9.72
C GLU A 85 21.43 -6.67 -10.30
N LEU A 86 21.31 -5.50 -9.67
CA LEU A 86 22.01 -4.31 -10.09
C LEU A 86 23.53 -4.45 -9.94
N PHE A 87 23.99 -5.03 -8.84
CA PHE A 87 25.42 -5.28 -8.61
C PHE A 87 25.99 -6.27 -9.63
N ASP A 88 25.24 -7.30 -9.99
CA ASP A 88 25.65 -8.28 -11.00
C ASP A 88 25.73 -7.64 -12.40
N LYS A 89 24.93 -6.62 -12.67
CA LYS A 89 25.03 -5.78 -13.87
C LYS A 89 26.15 -4.71 -13.81
N GLY A 90 26.86 -4.59 -12.68
CA GLY A 90 27.87 -3.56 -12.48
C GLY A 90 27.30 -2.16 -12.28
N VAL A 91 26.05 -2.07 -11.80
CA VAL A 91 25.34 -0.83 -11.49
C VAL A 91 25.48 -0.50 -10.02
N ALA A 92 25.86 0.73 -9.68
CA ALA A 92 25.88 1.23 -8.31
C ALA A 92 24.49 1.70 -7.87
N VAL A 93 24.19 1.63 -6.56
CA VAL A 93 22.94 2.12 -5.99
C VAL A 93 23.22 3.20 -4.97
N HIS A 94 22.75 4.41 -5.21
CA HIS A 94 22.85 5.51 -4.24
C HIS A 94 21.51 5.75 -3.56
N VAL A 95 21.44 5.45 -2.28
CA VAL A 95 20.30 5.77 -1.42
C VAL A 95 20.67 7.05 -0.65
N LEU A 96 20.00 8.18 -0.93
CA LEU A 96 20.47 9.52 -0.49
C LEU A 96 20.61 9.65 1.02
N ASN A 97 19.76 8.98 1.79
CA ASN A 97 19.82 9.00 3.26
C ASN A 97 20.76 7.94 3.87
N VAL A 98 21.40 7.13 3.05
CA VAL A 98 22.29 6.02 3.48
C VAL A 98 23.69 6.20 2.92
N GLY A 99 23.80 6.40 1.61
CA GLY A 99 25.06 6.51 0.89
C GLY A 99 25.11 5.67 -0.38
N LEU A 100 26.26 5.71 -1.04
CA LEU A 100 26.55 4.94 -2.24
C LEU A 100 26.86 3.48 -1.87
N LEU A 101 26.13 2.56 -2.48
CA LEU A 101 26.29 1.13 -2.33
C LEU A 101 26.87 0.57 -3.64
N GLU A 102 27.96 -0.14 -3.54
CA GLU A 102 28.67 -0.76 -4.67
C GLU A 102 28.82 -2.26 -4.47
N ASN A 103 29.14 -2.99 -5.53
CA ASN A 103 29.33 -4.44 -5.51
C ASN A 103 30.62 -4.84 -4.78
N THR A 104 30.70 -4.54 -3.49
CA THR A 104 31.76 -4.96 -2.58
C THR A 104 31.19 -5.85 -1.48
N THR A 105 32.02 -6.64 -0.83
CA THR A 105 31.62 -7.43 0.35
C THR A 105 31.01 -6.54 1.43
N MET A 106 31.59 -5.37 1.66
CA MET A 106 31.13 -4.39 2.63
C MET A 106 29.78 -3.78 2.19
N GLY A 107 29.63 -3.44 0.90
CA GLY A 107 28.36 -2.91 0.37
C GLY A 107 27.21 -3.90 0.51
N LYS A 108 27.45 -5.17 0.22
CA LYS A 108 26.46 -6.26 0.42
C LYS A 108 26.09 -6.45 1.89
N PHE A 109 27.08 -6.45 2.77
CA PHE A 109 26.85 -6.54 4.22
C PHE A 109 26.02 -5.35 4.72
N PHE A 110 26.39 -4.14 4.33
CA PHE A 110 25.69 -2.92 4.74
C PHE A 110 24.24 -2.91 4.28
N LEU A 111 24.00 -3.25 3.00
CA LEU A 111 22.66 -3.37 2.45
C LEU A 111 21.80 -4.37 3.24
N THR A 112 22.32 -5.57 3.47
CA THR A 112 21.59 -6.63 4.20
C THR A 112 21.22 -6.17 5.61
N THR A 113 22.15 -5.51 6.29
CA THR A 113 21.92 -4.96 7.64
C THR A 113 20.84 -3.89 7.65
N LEU A 114 20.89 -2.93 6.72
CA LEU A 114 19.90 -1.86 6.63
C LEU A 114 18.49 -2.37 6.31
N LEU A 115 18.39 -3.31 5.39
CA LEU A 115 17.12 -3.91 5.04
C LEU A 115 16.54 -4.73 6.20
N ALA A 116 17.39 -5.46 6.94
CA ALA A 116 16.98 -6.19 8.14
C ALA A 116 16.47 -5.24 9.25
N VAL A 117 17.13 -4.09 9.46
CA VAL A 117 16.67 -3.06 10.41
C VAL A 117 15.31 -2.51 9.99
N ALA A 118 15.12 -2.18 8.70
CA ALA A 118 13.84 -1.68 8.19
C ALA A 118 12.69 -2.69 8.37
N GLU A 119 12.98 -3.98 8.20
CA GLU A 119 12.01 -5.06 8.44
C GLU A 119 11.67 -5.18 9.93
N MET A 120 12.66 -5.12 10.80
CA MET A 120 12.47 -5.13 12.25
C MET A 120 11.57 -3.97 12.70
N GLU A 121 11.81 -2.75 12.21
CA GLU A 121 10.96 -1.59 12.53
C GLU A 121 9.51 -1.81 12.09
N ARG A 122 9.31 -2.31 10.86
CA ARG A 122 7.97 -2.64 10.36
C ARG A 122 7.26 -3.67 11.22
N ASN A 123 7.94 -4.75 11.59
CA ASN A 123 7.39 -5.80 12.44
C ASN A 123 7.02 -5.27 13.82
N THR A 124 7.86 -4.42 14.41
CA THR A 124 7.60 -3.75 15.69
C THR A 124 6.32 -2.89 15.62
N ILE A 125 6.10 -2.15 14.52
CA ILE A 125 4.89 -1.36 14.32
C ILE A 125 3.65 -2.27 14.22
N ILE A 126 3.75 -3.38 13.49
CA ILE A 126 2.67 -4.37 13.35
C ILE A 126 2.32 -4.97 14.72
N GLU A 127 3.31 -5.42 15.47
CA GLU A 127 3.12 -5.99 16.82
C GLU A 127 2.46 -5.00 17.78
N ARG A 128 2.94 -3.76 17.82
CA ARG A 128 2.32 -2.70 18.63
C ARG A 128 0.87 -2.45 18.25
N THR A 129 0.59 -2.44 16.94
CA THR A 129 -0.76 -2.25 16.41
C THR A 129 -1.68 -3.42 16.79
N GLN A 130 -1.20 -4.66 16.65
CA GLN A 130 -1.96 -5.86 17.03
C GLN A 130 -2.21 -5.92 18.53
N THR A 131 -1.21 -5.64 19.35
CA THR A 131 -1.34 -5.56 20.81
C THR A 131 -2.34 -4.47 21.21
N GLY A 132 -2.24 -3.28 20.61
CA GLY A 132 -3.20 -2.20 20.83
C GLY A 132 -4.63 -2.59 20.46
N LYS A 133 -4.82 -3.31 19.33
CA LYS A 133 -6.14 -3.85 18.93
C LYS A 133 -6.63 -4.93 19.89
N ALA A 134 -5.77 -5.83 20.35
CA ALA A 134 -6.12 -6.85 21.33
C ALA A 134 -6.64 -6.22 22.63
N ILE A 135 -5.93 -5.22 23.17
CA ILE A 135 -6.36 -4.46 24.35
C ILE A 135 -7.67 -3.70 24.05
N ALA A 136 -7.83 -3.11 22.87
CA ALA A 136 -9.06 -2.41 22.53
C ALA A 136 -10.27 -3.36 22.46
N LYS A 137 -10.09 -4.60 21.99
CA LYS A 137 -11.14 -5.64 21.95
C LYS A 137 -11.66 -6.07 23.32
N THR A 138 -10.85 -5.92 24.38
CA THR A 138 -11.31 -6.20 25.75
C THR A 138 -12.21 -5.10 26.34
N LYS A 139 -12.25 -3.92 25.71
CA LYS A 139 -13.08 -2.80 26.18
C LYS A 139 -14.53 -2.96 25.72
N ALA A 140 -15.48 -2.77 26.63
CA ALA A 140 -16.91 -2.80 26.30
C ALA A 140 -17.23 -1.76 25.20
N GLY A 141 -17.99 -2.18 24.19
CA GLY A 141 -18.40 -1.29 23.08
C GLY A 141 -17.39 -1.13 21.94
N PHE A 142 -16.20 -1.74 22.02
CA PHE A 142 -15.25 -1.69 20.92
C PHE A 142 -15.79 -2.44 19.68
N LYS A 143 -15.75 -1.78 18.52
CA LYS A 143 -16.07 -2.37 17.21
C LYS A 143 -14.91 -2.12 16.27
N GLU A 144 -14.35 -3.18 15.69
CA GLU A 144 -13.29 -3.08 14.69
C GLU A 144 -13.88 -2.65 13.34
N GLY A 145 -13.17 -1.78 12.63
CA GLY A 145 -13.52 -1.33 11.29
C GLY A 145 -14.17 0.05 11.23
N ARG A 146 -14.65 0.41 10.04
CA ARG A 146 -15.36 1.68 9.84
C ARG A 146 -16.72 1.64 10.55
N PRO A 147 -17.08 2.65 11.34
CA PRO A 147 -18.42 2.74 11.93
C PRO A 147 -19.51 2.58 10.87
N LYS A 148 -20.59 1.89 11.22
CA LYS A 148 -21.75 1.79 10.31
C LYS A 148 -22.35 3.18 10.14
N GLU A 149 -22.50 3.60 8.90
CA GLU A 149 -23.07 4.91 8.53
C GLU A 149 -24.56 4.97 8.80
N TYR A 150 -25.25 3.81 8.72
CA TYR A 150 -26.69 3.69 8.94
C TYR A 150 -26.98 2.68 10.04
N THR A 151 -27.99 2.98 10.84
CA THR A 151 -28.50 2.07 11.89
C THR A 151 -29.24 0.87 11.25
N GLU A 152 -29.40 -0.20 12.03
CA GLU A 152 -30.18 -1.36 11.55
C GLU A 152 -31.64 -1.01 11.27
N THR A 153 -32.21 -0.11 12.05
CA THR A 153 -33.58 0.41 11.84
C THR A 153 -33.70 1.13 10.48
N GLN A 154 -32.75 2.01 10.16
CA GLN A 154 -32.75 2.70 8.87
C GLN A 154 -32.59 1.73 7.69
N ILE A 155 -31.71 0.73 7.82
CA ILE A 155 -31.55 -0.29 6.79
C ILE A 155 -32.84 -1.12 6.64
N ASN A 156 -33.49 -1.51 7.76
CA ASN A 156 -34.76 -2.26 7.72
C ASN A 156 -35.83 -1.49 6.97
N MET A 157 -36.06 -0.24 7.35
CA MET A 157 -37.03 0.62 6.67
C MET A 157 -36.74 0.77 5.17
N ALA A 158 -35.46 0.94 4.81
CA ALA A 158 -35.07 1.05 3.42
C ALA A 158 -35.29 -0.24 2.63
N LEU A 159 -35.06 -1.41 3.23
CA LEU A 159 -35.30 -2.70 2.60
C LEU A 159 -36.82 -3.02 2.47
N ASP A 160 -37.63 -2.55 3.42
CA ASP A 160 -39.09 -2.68 3.30
C ASP A 160 -39.65 -1.84 2.15
N LEU A 161 -39.12 -0.62 1.96
CA LEU A 161 -39.49 0.22 0.82
C LEU A 161 -39.12 -0.40 -0.54
N LEU A 162 -38.14 -1.30 -0.61
CA LEU A 162 -37.78 -2.02 -1.84
C LEU A 162 -38.84 -3.01 -2.29
N LYS A 163 -39.84 -3.34 -1.46
CA LYS A 163 -40.97 -4.22 -1.84
C LYS A 163 -41.89 -3.55 -2.86
N GLU A 164 -41.97 -2.22 -2.82
CA GLU A 164 -42.87 -1.42 -3.65
C GLU A 164 -42.17 -0.41 -4.55
N ASN A 165 -40.85 -0.20 -4.35
CA ASN A 165 -40.10 0.83 -5.05
C ASN A 165 -38.80 0.27 -5.64
N SER A 166 -38.32 0.88 -6.70
CA SER A 166 -37.01 0.56 -7.29
C SER A 166 -35.85 1.01 -6.40
N TYR A 167 -34.70 0.36 -6.55
CA TYR A 167 -33.46 0.76 -5.84
C TYR A 167 -33.10 2.26 -6.03
N THR A 168 -33.41 2.82 -7.21
CA THR A 168 -33.16 4.22 -7.51
C THR A 168 -34.05 5.14 -6.69
N GLN A 169 -35.33 4.80 -6.56
CA GLN A 169 -36.29 5.58 -5.76
C GLN A 169 -35.97 5.48 -4.27
N VAL A 170 -35.74 4.26 -3.75
CA VAL A 170 -35.36 4.07 -2.34
C VAL A 170 -34.07 4.79 -2.00
N ALA A 171 -33.05 4.74 -2.87
CA ALA A 171 -31.80 5.47 -2.64
C ALA A 171 -32.01 7.01 -2.57
N LYS A 172 -32.92 7.56 -3.37
CA LYS A 172 -33.30 8.98 -3.30
C LYS A 172 -34.06 9.31 -2.00
N MET A 173 -35.00 8.46 -1.57
CA MET A 173 -35.81 8.66 -0.38
C MET A 173 -35.00 8.56 0.92
N THR A 174 -34.12 7.55 1.00
CA THR A 174 -33.40 7.21 2.25
C THR A 174 -31.99 7.75 2.32
N ARG A 175 -31.44 8.28 1.21
CA ARG A 175 -30.04 8.66 1.03
C ARG A 175 -29.04 7.51 1.21
N ILE A 176 -29.53 6.27 1.25
CA ILE A 176 -28.68 5.07 1.30
C ILE A 176 -28.32 4.67 -0.12
N SER A 177 -27.02 4.47 -0.41
CA SER A 177 -26.58 4.13 -1.76
C SER A 177 -27.16 2.81 -2.24
N LYS A 178 -27.42 2.67 -3.55
CA LYS A 178 -27.86 1.42 -4.18
C LYS A 178 -26.94 0.25 -3.84
N ALA A 179 -25.62 0.50 -3.84
CA ALA A 179 -24.62 -0.52 -3.51
C ALA A 179 -24.78 -1.04 -2.07
N THR A 180 -25.08 -0.16 -1.12
CA THR A 180 -25.35 -0.52 0.28
C THR A 180 -26.63 -1.34 0.38
N LEU A 181 -27.72 -0.89 -0.26
CA LEU A 181 -29.01 -1.62 -0.26
C LEU A 181 -28.86 -3.02 -0.84
N THR A 182 -28.22 -3.17 -1.99
CA THR A 182 -27.99 -4.47 -2.63
C THR A 182 -27.16 -5.41 -1.76
N ARG A 183 -26.09 -4.87 -1.10
CA ARG A 183 -25.25 -5.66 -0.21
C ARG A 183 -26.03 -6.16 1.01
N GLU A 184 -26.80 -5.29 1.66
CA GLU A 184 -27.57 -5.67 2.84
C GLU A 184 -28.71 -6.65 2.51
N GLN A 185 -29.34 -6.49 1.36
CA GLN A 185 -30.37 -7.45 0.90
C GLN A 185 -29.78 -8.84 0.63
N ARG A 186 -28.63 -8.90 -0.07
CA ARG A 186 -27.92 -10.18 -0.31
C ARG A 186 -27.51 -10.86 1.00
N LYS A 187 -26.99 -10.07 1.95
CA LYS A 187 -26.60 -10.59 3.27
C LYS A 187 -27.77 -11.24 3.99
N ARG A 188 -28.94 -10.60 4.02
CA ARG A 188 -30.14 -11.15 4.67
C ARG A 188 -30.66 -12.39 3.97
N LYS A 189 -30.64 -12.42 2.63
CA LYS A 189 -31.03 -13.60 1.89
C LYS A 189 -30.15 -14.79 2.26
N MET A 190 -28.85 -14.63 2.31
CA MET A 190 -27.92 -15.68 2.73
C MET A 190 -28.09 -16.10 4.20
N GLU A 191 -28.41 -15.17 5.10
CA GLU A 191 -28.68 -15.49 6.51
C GLU A 191 -30.00 -16.29 6.67
N PHE A 192 -30.99 -15.94 5.87
CA PHE A 192 -32.26 -16.69 5.84
C PHE A 192 -32.07 -18.10 5.31
N GLU A 193 -31.37 -18.27 4.19
CA GLU A 193 -31.06 -19.59 3.61
C GLU A 193 -30.27 -20.46 4.59
N LYS A 194 -29.28 -19.92 5.28
CA LYS A 194 -28.51 -20.64 6.32
C LYS A 194 -29.36 -21.07 7.52
N LYS A 195 -30.37 -20.28 7.91
CA LYS A 195 -31.28 -20.62 9.00
C LYS A 195 -32.28 -21.70 8.60
N THR A 196 -32.70 -21.74 7.33
CA THR A 196 -33.59 -22.75 6.77
C THR A 196 -32.90 -24.11 6.70
N ILE A 197 -31.67 -24.16 6.18
CA ILE A 197 -30.84 -25.39 6.09
C ILE A 197 -30.55 -26.00 7.47
N ARG A 198 -30.40 -25.15 8.53
CA ARG A 198 -30.16 -25.63 9.90
C ARG A 198 -31.43 -26.18 10.61
N LYS A 199 -32.60 -26.01 10.04
CA LYS A 199 -33.90 -26.45 10.63
C LYS A 199 -34.45 -27.71 9.99
N GLU A 200 -33.83 -28.24 8.95
CA GLU A 200 -34.15 -29.54 8.41
C GLU A 200 -33.41 -30.60 9.24
N PRO A 201 -34.16 -31.55 9.87
CA PRO A 201 -33.61 -32.56 10.77
C PRO A 201 -32.76 -33.61 10.06
#